data_27debf42680de875192f7c87cc51483b
#
_entry.id   27debf42680de875192f7c87cc51483b
#
_cell.length_a   1.000
_cell.length_b   1.000
_cell.length_c   1.000
_cell.angle_alpha   90.00
_cell.angle_beta   90.00
_cell.angle_gamma   90.00
#
_symmetry.space_group_name_H-M   'P 1'
#
loop_
_entity.id
_entity.type
_entity.pdbx_description
1 polymer ?
#
loop_
_entity_poly.entity_id
_entity_poly.type
_entity_poly.pdbx_seq_one_letter_code
_entity_poly.pdbx_strand_id
1 'polypeptide(L)'
;LKPVALYPDAARLNGVLVMCEVMLPDGKTPHPSNMRATILDDPGAWFGFEQEYFFYKDGRPLGFPPTGYPAPQGPYYTGVGYKNVGDVARKIVEEHLDLCLAAGVNHEGINAEVAKGQWEFQIFGKGSKKAADEMWMARYLMLRLTEKYGVDIELHCKPLGDTDWNGSGMHCNFSTTFLRETGGKEYFEALMKAFAEHREEHIAVYGPDNQMRLTGKHETAAIGDFTFGVADRGASIRVPHSFVNNGYRGYLEDRRPNSQGDPYQIASRVLKTVASVPTSGKVSAAA
;
A
#
# COMPACT_ATOMS: atom_id res chain seq x y z
N LEU A 1 8.18 1.58 -25.53
CA LEU A 1 8.41 0.91 -24.24
C LEU A 1 9.90 0.73 -24.01
N LYS A 2 10.36 1.00 -22.80
CA LYS A 2 11.75 0.80 -22.36
C LYS A 2 11.76 -0.25 -21.25
N PRO A 3 12.40 -1.42 -21.44
CA PRO A 3 12.52 -2.43 -20.39
C PRO A 3 13.29 -1.89 -19.19
N VAL A 4 12.82 -2.17 -17.97
CA VAL A 4 13.41 -1.66 -16.71
C VAL A 4 13.57 -2.72 -15.63
N ALA A 5 12.80 -3.79 -15.65
CA ALA A 5 12.94 -4.92 -14.75
C ALA A 5 12.46 -6.21 -15.40
N LEU A 6 13.00 -7.34 -14.94
CA LEU A 6 12.67 -8.69 -15.38
C LEU A 6 12.26 -9.53 -14.19
N TYR A 7 11.18 -10.30 -14.38
CA TYR A 7 10.67 -11.23 -13.36
C TYR A 7 10.45 -12.61 -14.00
N PRO A 8 10.87 -13.71 -13.38
CA PRO A 8 10.47 -15.04 -13.80
C PRO A 8 8.95 -15.19 -13.85
N ASP A 9 8.43 -15.77 -14.95
CA ASP A 9 7.01 -16.10 -15.05
C ASP A 9 6.77 -17.54 -14.60
N ALA A 10 6.41 -17.73 -13.35
CA ALA A 10 6.18 -19.05 -12.77
C ALA A 10 5.01 -19.83 -13.42
N ALA A 11 4.13 -19.15 -14.14
CA ALA A 11 3.02 -19.79 -14.85
C ALA A 11 3.43 -20.38 -16.21
N ARG A 12 4.68 -20.17 -16.67
CA ARG A 12 5.18 -20.62 -17.97
C ARG A 12 6.62 -21.14 -17.86
N LEU A 13 6.86 -22.29 -18.45
CA LEU A 13 8.22 -22.83 -18.56
C LEU A 13 9.11 -21.85 -19.34
N ASN A 14 10.23 -21.43 -18.73
CA ASN A 14 11.17 -20.44 -19.30
C ASN A 14 10.51 -19.08 -19.63
N GLY A 15 9.38 -18.76 -19.00
CA GLY A 15 8.70 -17.48 -19.17
C GLY A 15 9.37 -16.35 -18.39
N VAL A 16 9.29 -15.14 -18.96
CA VAL A 16 9.78 -13.91 -18.32
C VAL A 16 8.74 -12.82 -18.47
N LEU A 17 8.44 -12.12 -17.38
CA LEU A 17 7.66 -10.89 -17.37
C LEU A 17 8.62 -9.71 -17.45
N VAL A 18 8.37 -8.79 -18.37
CA VAL A 18 9.20 -7.61 -18.61
C VAL A 18 8.44 -6.37 -18.21
N MET A 19 8.87 -5.73 -17.14
CA MET A 19 8.35 -4.41 -16.77
C MET A 19 8.97 -3.34 -17.66
N CYS A 20 8.14 -2.44 -18.18
CA CYS A 20 8.57 -1.40 -19.10
C CYS A 20 8.10 -0.01 -18.64
N GLU A 21 8.95 0.97 -18.88
CA GLU A 21 8.57 2.40 -18.85
C GLU A 21 8.01 2.85 -20.20
N VAL A 22 7.06 3.78 -20.16
CA VAL A 22 6.56 4.46 -21.36
C VAL A 22 7.40 5.70 -21.60
N MET A 23 7.99 5.78 -22.78
CA MET A 23 8.80 6.92 -23.24
C MET A 23 8.13 7.62 -24.42
N LEU A 24 8.46 8.88 -24.65
CA LEU A 24 8.13 9.58 -25.90
C LEU A 24 8.87 8.95 -27.08
N PRO A 25 8.50 9.29 -28.35
CA PRO A 25 9.12 8.71 -29.54
C PRO A 25 10.64 8.91 -29.64
N ASP A 26 11.21 9.87 -28.94
CA ASP A 26 12.66 10.08 -28.86
C ASP A 26 13.41 8.97 -28.08
N GLY A 27 12.66 8.09 -27.37
CA GLY A 27 13.19 7.01 -26.56
C GLY A 27 13.96 7.46 -25.31
N LYS A 28 13.98 8.75 -25.01
CA LYS A 28 14.75 9.36 -23.89
C LYS A 28 13.87 10.08 -22.89
N THR A 29 12.88 10.80 -23.36
CA THR A 29 11.98 11.60 -22.51
C THR A 29 10.87 10.71 -21.99
N PRO A 30 10.67 10.62 -20.66
CA PRO A 30 9.53 9.90 -20.11
C PRO A 30 8.20 10.48 -20.61
N HIS A 31 7.27 9.59 -20.96
CA HIS A 31 5.91 10.01 -21.26
C HIS A 31 5.25 10.61 -19.98
N PRO A 32 4.37 11.61 -20.09
CA PRO A 32 3.70 12.20 -18.90
C PRO A 32 2.97 11.20 -18.00
N SER A 33 2.51 10.07 -18.53
CA SER A 33 1.89 8.98 -17.74
C SER A 33 2.88 8.05 -17.06
N ASN A 34 4.19 8.25 -17.24
CA ASN A 34 5.22 7.39 -16.65
C ASN A 34 5.52 7.83 -15.20
N MET A 35 4.74 7.35 -14.27
CA MET A 35 4.90 7.69 -12.86
C MET A 35 6.18 7.11 -12.25
N ARG A 36 6.70 6.00 -12.79
CA ARG A 36 7.98 5.43 -12.34
C ARG A 36 9.15 6.40 -12.53
N ALA A 37 9.12 7.23 -13.54
CA ALA A 37 10.14 8.26 -13.78
C ALA A 37 10.10 9.40 -12.77
N THR A 38 9.01 9.56 -12.02
CA THR A 38 8.84 10.64 -11.02
C THR A 38 9.46 10.31 -9.67
N ILE A 39 9.71 9.04 -9.39
CA ILE A 39 10.23 8.61 -8.09
C ILE A 39 11.75 8.82 -8.00
N LEU A 40 12.18 9.39 -6.90
CA LEU A 40 13.59 9.42 -6.53
C LEU A 40 14.04 8.00 -6.16
N ASP A 41 15.05 7.49 -6.86
CA ASP A 41 15.62 6.18 -6.56
C ASP A 41 16.56 6.30 -5.36
N ASP A 42 16.09 5.85 -4.21
CA ASP A 42 16.86 5.81 -2.97
C ASP A 42 16.95 4.36 -2.46
N PRO A 43 18.12 3.71 -2.59
CA PRO A 43 18.31 2.35 -2.11
C PRO A 43 18.28 2.25 -0.58
N GLY A 44 18.48 3.34 0.12
CA GLY A 44 18.38 3.44 1.57
C GLY A 44 16.95 3.61 2.07
N ALA A 45 16.02 3.96 1.20
CA ALA A 45 14.60 4.03 1.54
C ALA A 45 13.94 2.64 1.43
N TRP A 46 13.27 2.21 2.48
CA TRP A 46 12.54 0.96 2.53
C TRP A 46 11.04 1.25 2.57
N PHE A 47 10.29 0.51 1.77
CA PHE A 47 8.83 0.63 1.71
C PHE A 47 8.16 -0.73 1.87
N GLY A 48 7.10 -0.76 2.69
CA GLY A 48 6.17 -1.86 2.78
C GLY A 48 4.78 -1.36 2.39
N PHE A 49 4.18 -1.96 1.39
CA PHE A 49 2.81 -1.64 0.97
C PHE A 49 1.87 -2.75 1.39
N GLU A 50 0.75 -2.38 2.01
CA GLU A 50 -0.32 -3.26 2.46
C GLU A 50 -1.51 -3.07 1.52
N GLN A 51 -1.61 -3.90 0.49
CA GLN A 51 -2.66 -3.79 -0.53
C GLN A 51 -3.92 -4.50 -0.07
N GLU A 52 -4.92 -3.75 0.31
CA GLU A 52 -6.27 -4.26 0.51
C GLU A 52 -7.05 -4.29 -0.80
N TYR A 53 -7.97 -5.25 -0.94
CA TYR A 53 -8.82 -5.44 -2.11
C TYR A 53 -9.98 -6.37 -1.79
N PHE A 54 -11.02 -6.35 -2.64
CA PHE A 54 -12.10 -7.33 -2.58
C PHE A 54 -12.02 -8.29 -3.76
N PHE A 55 -12.40 -9.53 -3.54
CA PHE A 55 -12.81 -10.39 -4.64
C PHE A 55 -14.29 -10.20 -4.92
N TYR A 56 -14.62 -10.09 -6.21
CA TYR A 56 -15.98 -9.95 -6.70
C TYR A 56 -16.33 -11.11 -7.64
N LYS A 57 -17.57 -11.55 -7.58
CA LYS A 57 -18.14 -12.47 -8.54
C LYS A 57 -19.56 -12.06 -8.81
N ASP A 58 -19.96 -12.03 -10.09
CA ASP A 58 -21.30 -11.63 -10.51
C ASP A 58 -21.75 -10.27 -9.93
N GLY A 59 -20.82 -9.31 -9.85
CA GLY A 59 -21.06 -7.95 -9.36
C GLY A 59 -21.24 -7.83 -7.83
N ARG A 60 -20.85 -8.85 -7.06
CA ARG A 60 -20.91 -8.84 -5.59
C ARG A 60 -19.62 -9.35 -4.96
N PRO A 61 -19.29 -8.88 -3.74
CA PRO A 61 -18.15 -9.44 -3.01
C PRO A 61 -18.29 -10.95 -2.84
N LEU A 62 -17.21 -11.66 -3.07
CA LEU A 62 -17.15 -13.12 -3.01
C LEU A 62 -17.55 -13.63 -1.61
N GLY A 63 -18.53 -14.54 -1.59
CA GLY A 63 -19.04 -15.12 -0.35
C GLY A 63 -20.16 -14.30 0.30
N PHE A 64 -20.61 -13.20 -0.30
CA PHE A 64 -21.84 -12.53 0.13
C PHE A 64 -23.08 -13.38 -0.22
N PRO A 65 -24.16 -13.27 0.56
CA PRO A 65 -25.43 -13.93 0.20
C PRO A 65 -25.96 -13.33 -1.11
N PRO A 66 -26.83 -14.06 -1.84
CA PRO A 66 -27.43 -13.56 -3.10
C PRO A 66 -28.18 -12.24 -2.92
N THR A 67 -28.75 -12.02 -1.75
CA THR A 67 -29.47 -10.79 -1.38
C THR A 67 -29.04 -10.33 0.02
N GLY A 68 -29.04 -9.00 0.25
CA GLY A 68 -28.63 -8.42 1.53
C GLY A 68 -27.12 -8.46 1.75
N TYR A 69 -26.72 -8.18 2.97
CA TYR A 69 -25.32 -8.10 3.42
C TYR A 69 -25.11 -9.02 4.64
N PRO A 70 -23.96 -9.67 4.77
CA PRO A 70 -23.56 -10.27 6.04
C PRO A 70 -23.29 -9.18 7.08
N ALA A 71 -22.95 -9.55 8.30
CA ALA A 71 -22.47 -8.58 9.30
C ALA A 71 -21.22 -7.85 8.80
N PRO A 72 -21.06 -6.53 9.07
CA PRO A 72 -19.86 -5.76 8.68
C PRO A 72 -18.55 -6.34 9.21
N GLN A 73 -18.62 -6.99 10.37
CA GLN A 73 -17.52 -7.73 10.98
C GLN A 73 -17.95 -9.15 11.30
N GLY A 74 -17.02 -10.08 11.24
CA GLY A 74 -17.32 -11.50 11.49
C GLY A 74 -16.05 -12.36 11.62
N PRO A 75 -16.23 -13.68 11.68
CA PRO A 75 -15.13 -14.63 11.95
C PRO A 75 -14.20 -14.85 10.73
N TYR A 76 -14.10 -13.90 9.84
CA TYR A 76 -13.21 -13.94 8.66
C TYR A 76 -11.97 -13.06 8.78
N TYR A 77 -11.96 -12.11 9.72
CA TYR A 77 -10.79 -11.23 9.91
C TYR A 77 -9.52 -12.06 10.22
N THR A 78 -8.42 -11.68 9.61
CA THR A 78 -7.12 -12.39 9.64
C THR A 78 -7.15 -13.84 9.15
N GLY A 79 -8.24 -14.30 8.55
CA GLY A 79 -8.40 -15.66 8.05
C GLY A 79 -8.68 -16.68 9.14
N VAL A 80 -9.13 -16.26 10.31
CA VAL A 80 -9.47 -17.17 11.42
C VAL A 80 -10.60 -18.11 10.98
N GLY A 81 -10.26 -19.42 10.96
CA GLY A 81 -11.16 -20.44 10.40
C GLY A 81 -11.36 -20.26 8.90
N TYR A 82 -10.48 -20.83 8.11
CA TYR A 82 -10.48 -20.73 6.64
C TYR A 82 -11.83 -21.02 5.97
N LYS A 83 -12.66 -21.85 6.58
CA LYS A 83 -14.03 -22.08 6.13
C LYS A 83 -14.91 -20.81 6.09
N ASN A 84 -14.55 -19.79 6.88
CA ASN A 84 -15.30 -18.54 6.96
C ASN A 84 -14.94 -17.57 5.83
N VAL A 85 -13.73 -17.69 5.25
CA VAL A 85 -13.25 -16.81 4.18
C VAL A 85 -13.54 -17.36 2.78
N GLY A 86 -13.89 -18.64 2.68
CA GLY A 86 -14.25 -19.32 1.43
C GLY A 86 -13.07 -20.03 0.75
N ASP A 87 -13.34 -21.20 0.21
CA ASP A 87 -12.36 -22.09 -0.42
C ASP A 87 -11.71 -21.46 -1.65
N VAL A 88 -12.47 -20.82 -2.53
CA VAL A 88 -11.97 -20.20 -3.76
C VAL A 88 -11.05 -19.01 -3.42
N ALA A 89 -11.47 -18.14 -2.50
CA ALA A 89 -10.65 -17.00 -2.08
C ALA A 89 -9.32 -17.46 -1.51
N ARG A 90 -9.34 -18.47 -0.63
CA ARG A 90 -8.12 -19.03 -0.06
C ARG A 90 -7.16 -19.58 -1.12
N LYS A 91 -7.66 -20.33 -2.10
CA LYS A 91 -6.85 -20.86 -3.19
C LYS A 91 -6.18 -19.75 -3.99
N ILE A 92 -6.92 -18.67 -4.27
CA ILE A 92 -6.39 -17.54 -5.03
C ILE A 92 -5.25 -16.86 -4.25
N VAL A 93 -5.45 -16.53 -2.97
CA VAL A 93 -4.44 -15.79 -2.20
C VAL A 93 -3.18 -16.62 -1.94
N GLU A 94 -3.31 -17.93 -1.72
CA GLU A 94 -2.16 -18.83 -1.56
C GLU A 94 -1.40 -19.00 -2.89
N GLU A 95 -2.08 -19.22 -4.00
CA GLU A 95 -1.45 -19.30 -5.33
C GLU A 95 -0.80 -17.97 -5.74
N HIS A 96 -1.40 -16.83 -5.36
CA HIS A 96 -0.79 -15.52 -5.58
C HIS A 96 0.53 -15.36 -4.83
N LEU A 97 0.56 -15.75 -3.57
CA LEU A 97 1.80 -15.78 -2.76
C LEU A 97 2.88 -16.59 -3.46
N ASP A 98 2.56 -17.82 -3.87
CA ASP A 98 3.50 -18.71 -4.54
C ASP A 98 4.02 -18.12 -5.86
N LEU A 99 3.15 -17.52 -6.67
CA LEU A 99 3.54 -16.86 -7.92
C LEU A 99 4.44 -15.64 -7.68
N CYS A 100 4.15 -14.82 -6.68
CA CYS A 100 4.97 -13.68 -6.29
C CYS A 100 6.37 -14.12 -5.86
N LEU A 101 6.45 -15.09 -4.96
CA LEU A 101 7.74 -15.63 -4.49
C LEU A 101 8.54 -16.24 -5.63
N ALA A 102 7.91 -17.01 -6.50
CA ALA A 102 8.56 -17.61 -7.67
C ALA A 102 9.01 -16.55 -8.70
N ALA A 103 8.34 -15.43 -8.79
CA ALA A 103 8.76 -14.26 -9.58
C ALA A 103 9.89 -13.45 -8.92
N GLY A 104 10.26 -13.75 -7.69
CA GLY A 104 11.26 -13.00 -6.92
C GLY A 104 10.73 -11.70 -6.31
N VAL A 105 9.41 -11.54 -6.25
CA VAL A 105 8.75 -10.46 -5.53
C VAL A 105 8.74 -10.77 -4.04
N ASN A 106 9.16 -9.82 -3.22
CA ASN A 106 9.19 -9.99 -1.78
C ASN A 106 7.80 -9.82 -1.16
N HIS A 107 7.02 -10.87 -1.23
CA HIS A 107 5.69 -10.96 -0.62
C HIS A 107 5.84 -11.37 0.85
N GLU A 108 5.43 -10.51 1.78
CA GLU A 108 5.67 -10.67 3.21
C GLU A 108 4.51 -11.33 3.96
N GLY A 109 3.29 -11.27 3.44
CA GLY A 109 2.16 -11.86 4.11
C GLY A 109 0.82 -11.66 3.42
N ILE A 110 -0.15 -12.43 3.87
CA ILE A 110 -1.56 -12.36 3.49
C ILE A 110 -2.43 -12.40 4.75
N ASN A 111 -3.52 -11.66 4.73
CA ASN A 111 -4.61 -11.82 5.69
C ASN A 111 -5.97 -11.53 5.03
N ALA A 112 -7.01 -12.15 5.56
CA ALA A 112 -8.37 -11.71 5.29
C ALA A 112 -8.65 -10.47 6.13
N GLU A 113 -9.41 -9.54 5.56
CA GLU A 113 -9.76 -8.27 6.17
C GLU A 113 -11.08 -8.30 6.93
N VAL A 114 -11.43 -7.16 7.55
CA VAL A 114 -12.62 -7.01 8.40
C VAL A 114 -13.90 -7.34 7.62
N ALA A 115 -14.01 -6.88 6.39
CA ALA A 115 -15.17 -7.16 5.55
C ALA A 115 -15.06 -8.54 4.89
N LYS A 116 -16.17 -9.27 4.82
CA LYS A 116 -16.20 -10.54 4.08
C LYS A 116 -15.88 -10.31 2.60
N GLY A 117 -15.01 -11.14 2.05
CA GLY A 117 -14.54 -11.00 0.66
C GLY A 117 -13.40 -10.00 0.48
N GLN A 118 -13.01 -9.29 1.53
CA GLN A 118 -11.86 -8.39 1.53
C GLN A 118 -10.61 -9.13 2.03
N TRP A 119 -9.50 -8.89 1.33
CA TRP A 119 -8.19 -9.47 1.61
C TRP A 119 -7.11 -8.40 1.54
N GLU A 120 -5.96 -8.74 2.08
CA GLU A 120 -4.76 -7.93 2.01
C GLU A 120 -3.56 -8.80 1.65
N PHE A 121 -2.65 -8.25 0.86
CA PHE A 121 -1.29 -8.78 0.73
C PHE A 121 -0.26 -7.68 0.97
N GLN A 122 0.91 -8.07 1.49
CA GLN A 122 1.98 -7.13 1.80
C GLN A 122 3.20 -7.37 0.91
N ILE A 123 3.71 -6.27 0.33
CA ILE A 123 4.95 -6.25 -0.46
C ILE A 123 5.94 -5.35 0.24
N PHE A 124 7.16 -5.83 0.45
CA PHE A 124 8.25 -5.08 1.04
C PHE A 124 9.43 -4.97 0.07
N GLY A 125 10.00 -3.78 -0.07
CA GLY A 125 11.17 -3.55 -0.90
C GLY A 125 12.21 -2.66 -0.23
N LYS A 126 13.48 -3.03 -0.40
CA LYS A 126 14.64 -2.20 -0.11
C LYS A 126 15.00 -1.45 -1.38
N GLY A 127 14.83 -0.12 -1.34
CA GLY A 127 14.84 0.75 -2.50
C GLY A 127 13.42 1.19 -2.90
N SER A 128 13.23 2.49 -3.00
CA SER A 128 11.92 3.09 -3.25
C SER A 128 11.31 2.63 -4.58
N LYS A 129 12.11 2.64 -5.63
CA LYS A 129 11.67 2.25 -6.97
C LYS A 129 11.38 0.75 -7.06
N LYS A 130 12.23 -0.08 -6.45
CA LYS A 130 12.07 -1.53 -6.41
C LYS A 130 10.78 -1.93 -5.71
N ALA A 131 10.48 -1.33 -4.55
CA ALA A 131 9.25 -1.64 -3.81
C ALA A 131 8.00 -1.33 -4.63
N ALA A 132 7.98 -0.21 -5.34
CA ALA A 132 6.87 0.18 -6.21
C ALA A 132 6.75 -0.73 -7.46
N ASP A 133 7.88 -1.12 -8.07
CA ASP A 133 7.91 -2.09 -9.17
C ASP A 133 7.31 -3.43 -8.73
N GLU A 134 7.71 -3.94 -7.57
CA GLU A 134 7.21 -5.21 -7.03
C GLU A 134 5.72 -5.15 -6.67
N MET A 135 5.22 -4.02 -6.16
CA MET A 135 3.79 -3.85 -5.92
C MET A 135 2.99 -3.91 -7.24
N TRP A 136 3.46 -3.26 -8.30
CA TRP A 136 2.80 -3.37 -9.60
C TRP A 136 2.87 -4.78 -10.18
N MET A 137 3.99 -5.49 -9.99
CA MET A 137 4.09 -6.89 -10.40
C MET A 137 3.12 -7.79 -9.63
N ALA A 138 3.01 -7.61 -8.31
CA ALA A 138 2.06 -8.35 -7.48
C ALA A 138 0.60 -8.10 -7.92
N ARG A 139 0.23 -6.84 -8.21
CA ARG A 139 -1.10 -6.51 -8.77
C ARG A 139 -1.35 -7.21 -10.10
N TYR A 140 -0.36 -7.22 -11.00
CA TYR A 140 -0.48 -7.91 -12.29
C TYR A 140 -0.68 -9.41 -12.12
N LEU A 141 0.10 -10.05 -11.26
CA LEU A 141 -0.03 -11.48 -10.98
C LEU A 141 -1.39 -11.83 -10.37
N MET A 142 -1.92 -10.98 -9.49
CA MET A 142 -3.26 -11.15 -8.93
C MET A 142 -4.35 -11.04 -10.00
N LEU A 143 -4.32 -10.03 -10.86
CA LEU A 143 -5.27 -9.86 -11.97
C LEU A 143 -5.27 -11.08 -12.90
N ARG A 144 -4.09 -11.54 -13.29
CA ARG A 144 -3.94 -12.70 -14.15
C ARG A 144 -4.45 -14.00 -13.50
N LEU A 145 -4.27 -14.11 -12.19
CA LEU A 145 -4.73 -15.28 -11.44
C LEU A 145 -6.24 -15.29 -11.25
N THR A 146 -6.86 -14.15 -10.97
CA THR A 146 -8.32 -14.07 -10.79
C THR A 146 -9.09 -14.44 -12.05
N GLU A 147 -8.58 -14.15 -13.24
CA GLU A 147 -9.15 -14.62 -14.52
C GLU A 147 -9.29 -16.15 -14.56
N LYS A 148 -8.30 -16.90 -14.07
CA LYS A 148 -8.33 -18.37 -14.01
C LYS A 148 -9.49 -18.90 -13.17
N TYR A 149 -9.88 -18.16 -12.14
CA TYR A 149 -10.93 -18.55 -11.19
C TYR A 149 -12.29 -17.95 -11.52
N GLY A 150 -12.41 -17.13 -12.56
CA GLY A 150 -13.65 -16.42 -12.90
C GLY A 150 -14.09 -15.50 -11.77
N VAL A 151 -13.13 -14.79 -11.17
CA VAL A 151 -13.31 -13.83 -10.08
C VAL A 151 -12.67 -12.52 -10.50
N ASP A 152 -13.29 -11.41 -10.17
CA ASP A 152 -12.73 -10.08 -10.38
C ASP A 152 -12.06 -9.57 -9.10
N ILE A 153 -11.02 -8.74 -9.26
CA ILE A 153 -10.43 -7.98 -8.18
C ILE A 153 -11.01 -6.55 -8.19
N GLU A 154 -11.49 -6.10 -7.06
CA GLU A 154 -12.00 -4.75 -6.87
C GLU A 154 -11.03 -3.95 -5.99
N LEU A 155 -10.49 -2.88 -6.56
CA LEU A 155 -9.54 -1.98 -5.89
C LEU A 155 -10.16 -0.63 -5.50
N HIS A 156 -11.46 -0.42 -5.74
CA HIS A 156 -12.09 0.83 -5.33
C HIS A 156 -11.97 1.03 -3.82
N CYS A 157 -11.68 2.25 -3.40
CA CYS A 157 -11.41 2.55 -1.98
C CYS A 157 -12.62 2.36 -1.06
N LYS A 158 -13.84 2.38 -1.58
CA LYS A 158 -15.09 2.14 -0.86
C LYS A 158 -16.08 1.39 -1.76
N PRO A 159 -15.82 0.11 -2.06
CA PRO A 159 -16.57 -0.62 -3.09
C PRO A 159 -18.04 -0.89 -2.69
N LEU A 160 -18.34 -0.85 -1.40
CA LEU A 160 -19.70 -1.01 -0.88
C LEU A 160 -20.43 0.34 -0.64
N GLY A 161 -19.86 1.44 -1.13
CA GLY A 161 -20.42 2.78 -1.00
C GLY A 161 -20.49 3.29 0.44
N ASP A 162 -21.45 4.19 0.71
CA ASP A 162 -21.67 4.75 2.05
C ASP A 162 -22.42 3.73 2.94
N THR A 163 -21.70 2.74 3.40
CA THR A 163 -22.19 1.68 4.29
C THR A 163 -21.31 1.59 5.53
N ASP A 164 -21.77 0.83 6.52
CA ASP A 164 -21.00 0.57 7.75
C ASP A 164 -19.87 -0.48 7.55
N TRP A 165 -19.27 -0.51 6.35
CA TRP A 165 -18.20 -1.41 5.98
C TRP A 165 -16.90 -0.66 5.81
N ASN A 166 -15.77 -1.29 6.18
CA ASN A 166 -14.46 -0.73 5.94
C ASN A 166 -14.23 -0.49 4.45
N GLY A 167 -13.49 0.56 4.12
CA GLY A 167 -12.93 0.76 2.80
C GLY A 167 -11.64 -0.02 2.61
N SER A 168 -11.04 0.10 1.43
CA SER A 168 -9.77 -0.55 1.09
C SER A 168 -8.64 0.48 1.02
N GLY A 169 -7.58 0.22 1.75
CA GLY A 169 -6.34 1.00 1.78
C GLY A 169 -5.20 0.34 1.00
N MET A 170 -4.15 1.12 0.79
CA MET A 170 -2.81 0.63 0.52
C MET A 170 -1.87 1.36 1.48
N HIS A 171 -1.87 0.94 2.74
CA HIS A 171 -1.03 1.56 3.75
C HIS A 171 0.44 1.52 3.33
N CYS A 172 1.14 2.61 3.60
CA CYS A 172 2.51 2.77 3.19
C CYS A 172 3.42 2.81 4.42
N ASN A 173 4.05 1.69 4.72
CA ASN A 173 5.14 1.63 5.69
C ASN A 173 6.39 2.20 5.05
N PHE A 174 7.06 3.12 5.70
CA PHE A 174 8.26 3.73 5.15
C PHE A 174 9.36 3.92 6.18
N SER A 175 10.59 3.84 5.70
CA SER A 175 11.79 4.10 6.50
C SER A 175 12.93 4.57 5.59
N THR A 176 13.80 5.41 6.11
CA THR A 176 15.05 5.78 5.45
C THR A 176 16.24 5.34 6.30
N THR A 177 17.44 5.33 5.74
CA THR A 177 18.65 5.03 6.50
C THR A 177 18.76 5.91 7.74
N PHE A 178 18.53 7.23 7.60
CA PHE A 178 18.57 8.15 8.73
C PHE A 178 17.53 7.80 9.80
N LEU A 179 16.29 7.52 9.38
CA LEU A 179 15.19 7.19 10.30
C LEU A 179 15.45 5.88 11.07
N ARG A 180 16.14 4.91 10.46
CA ARG A 180 16.49 3.63 11.11
C ARG A 180 17.69 3.72 12.03
N GLU A 181 18.71 4.46 11.63
CA GLU A 181 20.03 4.43 12.28
C GLU A 181 20.22 5.58 13.28
N THR A 182 19.70 6.75 12.97
CA THR A 182 19.86 7.97 13.74
C THR A 182 18.57 8.41 14.39
N GLY A 183 17.56 8.78 13.60
CA GLY A 183 16.21 9.13 14.02
C GLY A 183 16.15 10.10 15.22
N GLY A 184 15.41 9.68 16.24
CA GLY A 184 15.25 10.42 17.49
C GLY A 184 13.93 11.18 17.57
N LYS A 185 13.55 11.55 18.79
CA LYS A 185 12.25 12.17 19.08
C LYS A 185 12.08 13.52 18.38
N GLU A 186 13.09 14.36 18.42
CA GLU A 186 13.06 15.69 17.78
C GLU A 186 12.88 15.59 16.26
N TYR A 187 13.61 14.66 15.62
CA TYR A 187 13.44 14.41 14.19
C TYR A 187 12.04 13.88 13.87
N PHE A 188 11.53 12.95 14.70
CA PHE A 188 10.17 12.43 14.56
C PHE A 188 9.12 13.54 14.65
N GLU A 189 9.22 14.44 15.63
CA GLU A 189 8.29 15.56 15.80
C GLU A 189 8.35 16.53 14.60
N ALA A 190 9.55 16.84 14.12
CA ALA A 190 9.73 17.64 12.90
C ALA A 190 9.15 16.95 11.66
N LEU A 191 9.31 15.64 11.55
CA LEU A 191 8.76 14.84 10.47
C LEU A 191 7.23 14.85 10.48
N MET A 192 6.60 14.68 11.65
CA MET A 192 5.14 14.75 11.78
C MET A 192 4.60 16.14 11.42
N LYS A 193 5.31 17.19 11.81
CA LYS A 193 4.97 18.56 11.40
C LYS A 193 5.04 18.71 9.87
N ALA A 194 6.10 18.23 9.23
CA ALA A 194 6.23 18.28 7.77
C ALA A 194 5.12 17.50 7.06
N PHE A 195 4.72 16.32 7.56
CA PHE A 195 3.59 15.58 7.04
C PHE A 195 2.25 16.32 7.18
N ALA A 196 2.06 17.07 8.27
CA ALA A 196 0.90 17.92 8.47
C ALA A 196 0.89 19.10 7.48
N GLU A 197 2.01 19.78 7.32
CA GLU A 197 2.16 20.93 6.41
C GLU A 197 1.94 20.54 4.94
N HIS A 198 2.38 19.35 4.53
CA HIS A 198 2.20 18.82 3.18
C HIS A 198 0.96 17.91 3.02
N ARG A 199 0.00 17.95 3.95
CA ARG A 199 -1.17 17.07 3.94
C ARG A 199 -1.89 17.03 2.58
N GLU A 200 -2.20 18.17 2.01
CA GLU A 200 -2.94 18.26 0.76
C GLU A 200 -2.18 17.64 -0.42
N GLU A 201 -0.86 17.84 -0.46
CA GLU A 201 -0.01 17.25 -1.49
C GLU A 201 0.04 15.71 -1.38
N HIS A 202 -0.01 15.17 -0.17
CA HIS A 202 -0.14 13.74 0.06
C HIS A 202 -1.49 13.21 -0.44
N ILE A 203 -2.58 13.83 -0.02
CA ILE A 203 -3.94 13.42 -0.41
C ILE A 203 -4.12 13.45 -1.93
N ALA A 204 -3.55 14.44 -2.62
CA ALA A 204 -3.63 14.57 -4.08
C ALA A 204 -3.07 13.37 -4.86
N VAL A 205 -2.17 12.57 -4.26
CA VAL A 205 -1.54 11.40 -4.91
C VAL A 205 -1.86 10.08 -4.23
N TYR A 206 -2.69 10.08 -3.19
CA TYR A 206 -3.00 8.90 -2.38
C TYR A 206 -4.18 8.08 -2.91
N GLY A 207 -4.54 8.29 -4.16
CA GLY A 207 -5.58 7.55 -4.87
C GLY A 207 -6.88 8.34 -5.03
N PRO A 208 -7.66 8.02 -6.06
CA PRO A 208 -8.92 8.69 -6.35
C PRO A 208 -9.98 8.40 -5.27
N ASP A 209 -10.97 9.27 -5.17
CA ASP A 209 -12.16 9.13 -4.32
C ASP A 209 -11.88 8.88 -2.83
N ASN A 210 -10.68 9.22 -2.36
CA ASN A 210 -10.22 8.91 -1.01
C ASN A 210 -11.06 9.58 0.10
N GLN A 211 -11.83 10.61 -0.22
CA GLN A 211 -12.82 11.21 0.68
C GLN A 211 -13.95 10.23 1.07
N MET A 212 -14.22 9.22 0.24
CA MET A 212 -15.20 8.18 0.57
C MET A 212 -14.69 7.22 1.65
N ARG A 213 -13.36 7.07 1.76
CA ARG A 213 -12.71 6.18 2.72
C ARG A 213 -12.26 6.91 3.98
N LEU A 214 -11.63 8.09 3.84
CA LEU A 214 -11.09 8.87 4.97
C LEU A 214 -12.19 9.73 5.63
N THR A 215 -13.00 9.09 6.43
CA THR A 215 -14.22 9.69 7.02
C THR A 215 -14.12 9.98 8.52
N GLY A 216 -13.03 9.60 9.18
CA GLY A 216 -12.92 9.62 10.63
C GLY A 216 -13.60 8.42 11.32
N LYS A 217 -14.06 7.44 10.53
CA LYS A 217 -14.67 6.18 10.96
C LYS A 217 -13.92 5.01 10.32
N HIS A 218 -14.26 3.79 10.72
CA HIS A 218 -13.70 2.57 10.10
C HIS A 218 -12.16 2.57 10.07
N GLU A 219 -11.55 2.94 11.20
CA GLU A 219 -10.09 2.97 11.39
C GLU A 219 -9.35 3.94 10.45
N THR A 220 -9.99 5.08 10.14
CA THR A 220 -9.37 6.18 9.38
C THR A 220 -9.50 7.52 10.09
N ALA A 221 -8.51 8.41 9.90
CA ALA A 221 -8.69 9.83 10.17
C ALA A 221 -9.58 10.45 9.08
N ALA A 222 -10.24 11.58 9.39
CA ALA A 222 -10.96 12.32 8.37
C ALA A 222 -9.97 12.95 7.36
N ILE A 223 -10.39 13.05 6.09
CA ILE A 223 -9.51 13.52 5.00
C ILE A 223 -8.94 14.93 5.24
N GLY A 224 -9.70 15.77 5.95
CA GLY A 224 -9.29 17.13 6.33
C GLY A 224 -8.33 17.19 7.50
N ASP A 225 -8.13 16.09 8.21
CA ASP A 225 -7.32 16.04 9.43
C ASP A 225 -5.96 15.39 9.18
N PHE A 226 -4.99 15.74 10.01
CA PHE A 226 -3.75 15.01 10.12
C PHE A 226 -3.51 14.67 11.60
N THR A 227 -3.40 13.39 11.87
CA THR A 227 -3.18 12.84 13.21
C THR A 227 -2.07 11.80 13.20
N PHE A 228 -1.44 11.59 14.34
CA PHE A 228 -0.52 10.48 14.53
C PHE A 228 -0.64 9.95 15.96
N GLY A 229 -0.37 8.66 16.14
CA GLY A 229 -0.47 8.04 17.46
C GLY A 229 0.22 6.69 17.53
N VAL A 230 0.68 6.34 18.74
CA VAL A 230 1.32 5.06 19.01
C VAL A 230 0.28 3.95 18.97
N ALA A 231 0.47 2.98 18.07
CA ALA A 231 -0.47 1.88 17.81
C ALA A 231 -1.91 2.34 17.47
N ASP A 232 -2.09 3.60 17.11
CA ASP A 232 -3.39 4.16 16.80
C ASP A 232 -3.80 3.82 15.36
N ARG A 233 -4.78 2.93 15.22
CA ARG A 233 -5.31 2.50 13.92
C ARG A 233 -6.23 3.54 13.27
N GLY A 234 -6.70 4.53 14.03
CA GLY A 234 -7.51 5.64 13.53
C GLY A 234 -6.69 6.86 13.09
N ALA A 235 -5.37 6.86 13.27
CA ALA A 235 -4.51 7.98 12.93
C ALA A 235 -4.12 7.99 11.43
N SER A 236 -3.74 9.17 10.92
CA SER A 236 -3.13 9.33 9.60
C SER A 236 -1.78 8.62 9.52
N ILE A 237 -0.93 8.81 10.54
CA ILE A 237 0.34 8.09 10.71
C ILE A 237 0.26 7.25 11.98
N ARG A 238 0.35 5.94 11.81
CA ARG A 238 0.49 5.02 12.94
C ARG A 238 1.95 4.85 13.27
N VAL A 239 2.26 5.02 14.56
CA VAL A 239 3.61 4.89 15.12
C VAL A 239 3.72 3.52 15.78
N PRO A 240 4.58 2.61 15.30
CA PRO A 240 4.77 1.32 15.95
C PRO A 240 5.34 1.46 17.36
N HIS A 241 4.91 0.60 18.29
CA HIS A 241 5.51 0.53 19.63
C HIS A 241 7.02 0.31 19.58
N SER A 242 7.48 -0.54 18.66
CA SER A 242 8.90 -0.82 18.44
C SER A 242 9.69 0.43 18.06
N PHE A 243 9.09 1.34 17.28
CA PHE A 243 9.70 2.61 16.90
C PHE A 243 9.99 3.50 18.15
N VAL A 244 9.00 3.66 19.02
CA VAL A 244 9.15 4.44 20.24
C VAL A 244 10.16 3.79 21.21
N ASN A 245 10.01 2.48 21.43
CA ASN A 245 10.89 1.71 22.31
C ASN A 245 12.35 1.69 21.84
N ASN A 246 12.58 1.84 20.53
CA ASN A 246 13.91 1.95 19.94
C ASN A 246 14.41 3.41 19.84
N GLY A 247 13.89 4.31 20.67
CA GLY A 247 14.30 5.71 20.70
C GLY A 247 13.91 6.50 19.45
N TYR A 248 12.71 6.27 18.95
CA TYR A 248 12.16 6.90 17.74
C TYR A 248 12.98 6.58 16.49
N ARG A 249 13.31 5.29 16.32
CA ARG A 249 14.04 4.75 15.15
C ARG A 249 13.35 3.51 14.60
N GLY A 250 13.27 3.44 13.28
CA GLY A 250 12.64 2.31 12.60
C GLY A 250 11.81 2.73 11.40
N TYR A 251 10.53 2.35 11.37
CA TYR A 251 9.59 2.70 10.32
C TYR A 251 8.31 3.33 10.90
N LEU A 252 7.59 4.03 10.04
CA LEU A 252 6.27 4.62 10.31
C LEU A 252 5.29 4.11 9.25
N GLU A 253 4.01 4.08 9.58
CA GLU A 253 2.95 3.63 8.68
C GLU A 253 2.04 4.81 8.32
N ASP A 254 2.03 5.23 7.04
CA ASP A 254 1.02 6.15 6.52
C ASP A 254 -0.21 5.36 6.09
N ARG A 255 -1.32 5.58 6.78
CA ARG A 255 -2.58 4.85 6.59
C ARG A 255 -3.55 5.55 5.64
N ARG A 256 -3.17 6.71 5.11
CA ARG A 256 -4.02 7.52 4.24
C ARG A 256 -4.12 7.05 2.79
N PRO A 257 -3.09 6.44 2.16
CA PRO A 257 -3.22 5.98 0.79
C PRO A 257 -4.31 4.93 0.64
N ASN A 258 -5.09 4.99 -0.44
CA ASN A 258 -6.11 4.01 -0.74
C ASN A 258 -5.60 2.93 -1.71
N SER A 259 -6.39 1.87 -1.84
CA SER A 259 -6.08 0.68 -2.63
C SER A 259 -5.83 0.94 -4.13
N GLN A 260 -6.38 2.02 -4.71
CA GLN A 260 -6.16 2.43 -6.10
C GLN A 260 -4.91 3.31 -6.28
N GLY A 261 -4.26 3.70 -5.19
CA GLY A 261 -3.09 4.58 -5.22
C GLY A 261 -1.95 4.01 -6.08
N ASP A 262 -1.20 4.89 -6.72
CA ASP A 262 -0.01 4.52 -7.48
C ASP A 262 1.20 4.48 -6.54
N PRO A 263 1.86 3.31 -6.36
CA PRO A 263 2.97 3.15 -5.42
C PRO A 263 4.16 4.05 -5.76
N TYR A 264 4.38 4.41 -7.04
CA TYR A 264 5.44 5.36 -7.40
C TYR A 264 5.14 6.76 -6.90
N GLN A 265 3.91 7.23 -7.07
CA GLN A 265 3.49 8.55 -6.61
C GLN A 265 3.49 8.64 -5.09
N ILE A 266 2.98 7.61 -4.41
CA ILE A 266 2.95 7.52 -2.94
C ILE A 266 4.37 7.57 -2.38
N ALA A 267 5.25 6.68 -2.81
CA ALA A 267 6.63 6.64 -2.34
C ALA A 267 7.39 7.94 -2.66
N SER A 268 7.20 8.51 -3.85
CA SER A 268 7.79 9.78 -4.23
C SER A 268 7.36 10.92 -3.30
N ARG A 269 6.06 11.01 -2.98
CA ARG A 269 5.56 12.06 -2.10
C ARG A 269 6.07 11.91 -0.67
N VAL A 270 6.08 10.68 -0.14
CA VAL A 270 6.65 10.39 1.17
C VAL A 270 8.11 10.81 1.24
N LEU A 271 8.94 10.43 0.26
CA LEU A 271 10.35 10.79 0.22
C LEU A 271 10.57 12.29 0.12
N LYS A 272 9.77 13.02 -0.67
CA LYS A 272 9.84 14.49 -0.74
C LYS A 272 9.59 15.12 0.62
N THR A 273 8.60 14.64 1.37
CA THR A 273 8.32 15.14 2.72
C THR A 273 9.45 14.79 3.70
N VAL A 274 9.95 13.56 3.66
CA VAL A 274 11.09 13.14 4.50
C VAL A 274 12.33 13.99 4.20
N ALA A 275 12.62 14.26 2.92
CA ALA A 275 13.76 15.06 2.50
C ALA A 275 13.66 16.54 2.87
N SER A 276 12.47 17.06 3.14
CA SER A 276 12.29 18.45 3.59
C SER A 276 12.70 18.66 5.06
N VAL A 277 12.87 17.58 5.83
CA VAL A 277 13.27 17.65 7.24
C VAL A 277 14.79 17.54 7.35
N PRO A 278 15.48 18.53 7.94
CA PRO A 278 16.92 18.49 8.11
C PRO A 278 17.41 17.31 8.95
N THR A 279 18.42 16.60 8.47
CA THR A 279 19.03 15.46 9.17
C THR A 279 20.23 15.85 10.04
N SER A 280 20.69 17.09 9.98
CA SER A 280 21.77 17.61 10.84
C SER A 280 21.16 18.35 12.05
N GLY A 281 21.54 17.94 13.24
CA GLY A 281 21.07 18.54 14.49
C GLY A 281 21.47 20.01 14.65
N LYS A 282 20.66 20.88 14.07
CA LYS A 282 20.42 22.27 14.45
C LYS A 282 19.03 22.62 13.91
N VAL A 283 18.00 22.25 14.67
CA VAL A 283 16.75 23.01 14.62
C VAL A 283 17.14 24.39 15.11
N SER A 284 17.28 25.36 14.23
CA SER A 284 17.39 26.75 14.65
C SER A 284 16.12 27.08 15.42
N ALA A 285 16.26 27.40 16.68
CA ALA A 285 15.20 28.03 17.44
C ALA A 285 14.90 29.35 16.71
N ALA A 286 13.88 29.34 15.86
CA ALA A 286 13.29 30.55 15.35
C ALA A 286 12.37 31.09 16.43
N ALA A 287 12.75 32.24 16.92
CA ALA A 287 12.02 33.05 17.91
C ALA A 287 10.66 33.51 17.39
#